data_6dea1831fe85e3d1d70fcbd1bb9fb253
#
_entry.id   6dea1831fe85e3d1d70fcbd1bb9fb253
#
_cell.length_a   1.000
_cell.length_b   1.000
_cell.length_c   1.000
_cell.angle_alpha   90.00
_cell.angle_beta   90.00
_cell.angle_gamma   90.00
#
_symmetry.space_group_name_H-M   'P 1'
#
loop_
_entity.id
_entity.type
_entity.pdbx_description
1 polymer ?
#
loop_
_entity_poly.entity_id
_entity_poly.type
_entity_poly.pdbx_seq_one_letter_code
_entity_poly.pdbx_strand_id
1 'polypeptide(L)'
;LNIDEEHYLCYLDLVAVAIAADIVPMTGENRILAFHGLEKINSNPNAGIKALIFLGNIQKKLSINNVVFVIAPRVNAAGRMDDARKAVQMFIEDDYSKALEYAEMLHSDNTDRKEADKSITAEALEIIQGDKVLQNRKTTVVFKDHWQYNFTFTVKDHIAIIPAFVQLPFLSIYQAD
;
A
#
# COMPACT_ATOMS: atom_id res chain seq x y z
N LEU A 1 24.79 17.05 -18.46
CA LEU A 1 24.48 17.46 -17.07
C LEU A 1 25.42 16.70 -16.14
N ASN A 2 26.46 17.42 -15.63
CA ASN A 2 27.25 16.89 -14.50
C ASN A 2 26.38 17.03 -13.24
N ILE A 3 25.58 16.02 -12.95
CA ILE A 3 24.86 15.93 -11.69
C ILE A 3 25.79 15.17 -10.73
N ASP A 4 26.11 15.79 -9.61
CA ASP A 4 26.92 15.20 -8.56
C ASP A 4 26.21 13.94 -8.01
N GLU A 5 26.95 12.85 -7.81
CA GLU A 5 26.41 11.59 -7.32
C GLU A 5 25.65 11.75 -6.00
N GLU A 6 26.10 12.65 -5.13
CA GLU A 6 25.43 12.94 -3.88
C GLU A 6 23.99 13.43 -4.05
N HIS A 7 23.68 14.09 -5.18
CA HIS A 7 22.35 14.65 -5.47
C HIS A 7 21.27 13.59 -5.68
N TYR A 8 21.58 12.40 -6.15
CA TYR A 8 20.58 11.33 -6.33
C TYR A 8 20.71 10.21 -5.30
N LEU A 9 21.89 10.02 -4.71
CA LEU A 9 22.07 9.03 -3.64
C LEU A 9 21.30 9.40 -2.38
N CYS A 10 21.04 10.70 -2.15
CA CYS A 10 20.22 11.15 -1.03
C CYS A 10 18.76 10.68 -1.09
N TYR A 11 18.26 10.23 -2.25
CA TYR A 11 16.88 9.75 -2.43
C TYR A 11 16.74 8.22 -2.47
N LEU A 12 17.81 7.46 -2.24
CA LEU A 12 17.77 6.00 -2.35
C LEU A 12 16.79 5.35 -1.36
N ASP A 13 16.59 5.93 -0.20
CA ASP A 13 15.59 5.47 0.77
C ASP A 13 14.16 5.59 0.22
N LEU A 14 13.83 6.69 -0.46
CA LEU A 14 12.54 6.85 -1.15
C LEU A 14 12.38 5.86 -2.30
N VAL A 15 13.46 5.62 -3.06
CA VAL A 15 13.48 4.61 -4.13
C VAL A 15 13.21 3.22 -3.57
N ALA A 16 13.82 2.84 -2.46
CA ALA A 16 13.56 1.56 -1.81
C ALA A 16 12.10 1.43 -1.34
N VAL A 17 11.50 2.52 -0.82
CA VAL A 17 10.09 2.54 -0.45
C VAL A 17 9.20 2.37 -1.69
N ALA A 18 9.49 3.05 -2.80
CA ALA A 18 8.73 2.92 -4.05
C ALA A 18 8.80 1.50 -4.61
N ILE A 19 10.00 0.90 -4.69
CA ILE A 19 10.19 -0.50 -5.11
C ILE A 19 9.36 -1.46 -4.25
N ALA A 20 9.36 -1.25 -2.93
CA ALA A 20 8.61 -2.09 -2.00
C ALA A 20 7.09 -1.86 -2.10
N ALA A 21 6.65 -0.61 -2.31
CA ALA A 21 5.23 -0.25 -2.39
C ALA A 21 4.53 -0.83 -3.61
N ASP A 22 5.22 -0.91 -4.74
CA ASP A 22 4.70 -1.44 -5.99
C ASP A 22 4.96 -2.94 -6.18
N ILE A 23 5.65 -3.57 -5.22
CA ILE A 23 5.97 -5.02 -5.24
C ILE A 23 6.61 -5.43 -6.58
N VAL A 24 7.49 -4.59 -7.10
CA VAL A 24 8.20 -4.89 -8.36
C VAL A 24 9.21 -6.04 -8.19
N PRO A 25 9.55 -6.78 -9.24
CA PRO A 25 10.53 -7.86 -9.16
C PRO A 25 11.87 -7.39 -8.57
N MET A 26 12.36 -8.08 -7.54
CA MET A 26 13.59 -7.74 -6.82
C MET A 26 14.82 -8.33 -7.54
N THR A 27 15.01 -7.92 -8.80
CA THR A 27 16.10 -8.38 -9.70
C THR A 27 16.79 -7.19 -10.33
N GLY A 28 17.98 -7.38 -10.90
CA GLY A 28 18.72 -6.33 -11.60
C GLY A 28 18.89 -5.06 -10.76
N GLU A 29 18.58 -3.92 -11.36
CA GLU A 29 18.71 -2.59 -10.75
C GLU A 29 17.84 -2.44 -9.52
N ASN A 30 16.61 -2.98 -9.52
CA ASN A 30 15.71 -2.90 -8.38
C ASN A 30 16.33 -3.51 -7.13
N ARG A 31 17.04 -4.64 -7.26
CA ARG A 31 17.74 -5.28 -6.14
C ARG A 31 18.87 -4.43 -5.60
N ILE A 32 19.66 -3.81 -6.49
CA ILE A 32 20.79 -2.94 -6.11
C ILE A 32 20.26 -1.69 -5.40
N LEU A 33 19.30 -1.00 -6.01
CA LEU A 33 18.72 0.22 -5.46
C LEU A 33 18.00 -0.04 -4.12
N ALA A 34 17.23 -1.14 -4.02
CA ALA A 34 16.58 -1.52 -2.77
C ALA A 34 17.58 -1.87 -1.66
N PHE A 35 18.71 -2.51 -1.99
CA PHE A 35 19.75 -2.82 -1.03
C PHE A 35 20.34 -1.55 -0.43
N HIS A 36 20.85 -0.63 -1.26
CA HIS A 36 21.44 0.62 -0.80
C HIS A 36 20.41 1.57 -0.16
N GLY A 37 19.20 1.60 -0.71
CA GLY A 37 18.12 2.37 -0.10
C GLY A 37 17.74 1.85 1.30
N LEU A 38 17.73 0.53 1.49
CA LEU A 38 17.49 -0.08 2.80
C LEU A 38 18.64 0.20 3.80
N GLU A 39 19.88 0.23 3.34
CA GLU A 39 21.02 0.68 4.16
C GLU A 39 20.84 2.13 4.60
N LYS A 40 20.44 3.02 3.67
CA LYS A 40 20.14 4.42 3.99
C LYS A 40 18.97 4.56 4.96
N ILE A 41 17.86 3.82 4.77
CA ILE A 41 16.73 3.80 5.72
C ILE A 41 17.21 3.43 7.14
N ASN A 42 18.15 2.52 7.26
CA ASN A 42 18.66 2.07 8.56
C ASN A 42 19.74 2.95 9.17
N SER A 43 20.36 3.83 8.41
CA SER A 43 21.45 4.70 8.89
C SER A 43 21.02 6.15 9.05
N ASN A 44 20.47 6.74 7.99
CA ASN A 44 20.05 8.14 7.96
C ASN A 44 18.83 8.31 7.04
N PRO A 45 17.64 7.86 7.47
CA PRO A 45 16.43 7.97 6.67
C PRO A 45 15.96 9.42 6.54
N ASN A 46 15.23 9.68 5.44
CA ASN A 46 14.41 10.89 5.26
C ASN A 46 13.48 11.10 6.46
N ALA A 47 13.16 12.37 6.79
CA ALA A 47 12.33 12.71 7.96
C ALA A 47 10.96 12.02 7.92
N GLY A 48 10.31 11.94 6.76
CA GLY A 48 9.03 11.25 6.59
C GLY A 48 9.15 9.73 6.82
N ILE A 49 10.20 9.10 6.30
CA ILE A 49 10.44 7.67 6.55
C ILE A 49 10.69 7.41 8.03
N LYS A 50 11.48 8.28 8.69
CA LYS A 50 11.73 8.20 10.14
C LYS A 50 10.43 8.29 10.94
N ALA A 51 9.52 9.17 10.56
CA ALA A 51 8.20 9.30 11.17
C ALA A 51 7.35 8.02 10.97
N LEU A 52 7.35 7.45 9.77
CA LEU A 52 6.63 6.20 9.50
C LEU A 52 7.21 5.00 10.27
N ILE A 53 8.54 4.94 10.47
CA ILE A 53 9.20 3.93 11.31
C ILE A 53 8.73 4.06 12.75
N PHE A 54 8.68 5.28 13.28
CA PHE A 54 8.20 5.57 14.63
C PHE A 54 6.75 5.12 14.81
N LEU A 55 5.84 5.54 13.93
CA LEU A 55 4.42 5.13 13.96
C LEU A 55 4.20 3.63 13.69
N GLY A 56 5.14 3.00 12.99
CA GLY A 56 5.16 1.55 12.79
C GLY A 56 5.64 0.75 13.99
N ASN A 57 6.12 1.45 15.05
CA ASN A 57 6.71 0.85 16.25
C ASN A 57 7.85 -0.14 15.92
N ILE A 58 8.69 0.21 14.94
CA ILE A 58 9.81 -0.64 14.52
C ILE A 58 11.05 -0.26 15.31
N GLN A 59 11.45 -1.13 16.23
CA GLN A 59 12.60 -0.90 17.13
C GLN A 59 13.89 -1.58 16.67
N LYS A 60 13.82 -2.42 15.64
CA LYS A 60 14.96 -3.17 15.12
C LYS A 60 15.36 -2.66 13.75
N LYS A 61 16.54 -3.07 13.27
CA LYS A 61 16.97 -2.84 11.89
C LYS A 61 15.87 -3.30 10.92
N LEU A 62 15.43 -2.40 10.04
CA LEU A 62 14.39 -2.71 9.06
C LEU A 62 14.91 -3.71 8.03
N SER A 63 14.06 -4.65 7.70
CA SER A 63 14.15 -5.50 6.52
C SER A 63 13.26 -4.96 5.41
N ILE A 64 13.45 -5.43 4.19
CA ILE A 64 12.55 -5.07 3.08
C ILE A 64 11.09 -5.46 3.37
N ASN A 65 10.84 -6.53 4.11
CA ASN A 65 9.51 -6.94 4.53
C ASN A 65 8.85 -5.88 5.45
N ASN A 66 9.61 -5.22 6.32
CA ASN A 66 9.07 -4.12 7.12
C ASN A 66 8.66 -2.94 6.23
N VAL A 67 9.43 -2.65 5.17
CA VAL A 67 9.05 -1.60 4.21
C VAL A 67 7.77 -1.98 3.49
N VAL A 68 7.67 -3.20 2.96
CA VAL A 68 6.49 -3.71 2.22
C VAL A 68 5.22 -3.74 3.10
N PHE A 69 5.32 -4.24 4.33
CA PHE A 69 4.13 -4.52 5.15
C PHE A 69 3.80 -3.45 6.20
N VAL A 70 4.73 -2.57 6.51
CA VAL A 70 4.52 -1.53 7.53
C VAL A 70 4.55 -0.12 6.92
N ILE A 71 5.56 0.21 6.13
CA ILE A 71 5.74 1.57 5.58
C ILE A 71 4.87 1.77 4.34
N ALA A 72 5.02 0.93 3.33
CA ALA A 72 4.34 1.05 2.05
C ALA A 72 2.80 1.11 2.14
N PRO A 73 2.11 0.34 2.99
CA PRO A 73 0.66 0.44 3.12
C PRO A 73 0.16 1.81 3.59
N ARG A 74 0.94 2.53 4.41
CA ARG A 74 0.60 3.89 4.86
C ARG A 74 0.75 4.89 3.72
N VAL A 75 1.84 4.79 2.96
CA VAL A 75 2.07 5.63 1.78
C VAL A 75 0.98 5.40 0.73
N ASN A 76 0.68 4.14 0.43
CA ASN A 76 -0.34 3.78 -0.57
C ASN A 76 -1.76 4.17 -0.13
N ALA A 77 -2.04 4.25 1.16
CA ALA A 77 -3.34 4.68 1.67
C ALA A 77 -3.66 6.12 1.28
N ALA A 78 -2.68 7.03 1.25
CA ALA A 78 -2.88 8.42 0.84
C ALA A 78 -3.56 8.55 -0.54
N GLY A 79 -3.07 7.80 -1.52
CA GLY A 79 -3.62 7.83 -2.88
C GLY A 79 -4.98 7.13 -3.04
N ARG A 80 -5.44 6.40 -2.02
CA ARG A 80 -6.70 5.64 -2.04
C ARG A 80 -7.80 6.29 -1.24
N MET A 81 -7.45 6.93 -0.12
CA MET A 81 -8.42 7.45 0.84
C MET A 81 -8.73 8.94 0.60
N ASP A 82 -7.74 9.75 0.21
CA ASP A 82 -7.91 11.19 0.08
C ASP A 82 -6.97 11.77 -0.99
N ASP A 83 -5.80 12.25 -0.58
CA ASP A 83 -4.90 13.02 -1.44
C ASP A 83 -3.44 12.55 -1.32
N ALA A 84 -2.93 11.98 -2.40
CA ALA A 84 -1.53 11.55 -2.50
C ALA A 84 -0.51 12.68 -2.22
N ARG A 85 -0.92 13.95 -2.33
CA ARG A 85 -0.07 15.10 -2.00
C ARG A 85 0.42 15.08 -0.57
N LYS A 86 -0.35 14.53 0.38
CA LYS A 86 0.08 14.36 1.79
C LYS A 86 1.35 13.53 1.89
N ALA A 87 1.44 12.43 1.13
CA ALA A 87 2.64 11.59 1.11
C ALA A 87 3.84 12.32 0.49
N VAL A 88 3.61 13.09 -0.57
CA VAL A 88 4.66 13.92 -1.18
C VAL A 88 5.16 14.97 -0.19
N GLN A 89 4.24 15.70 0.47
CA GLN A 89 4.61 16.71 1.48
C GLN A 89 5.43 16.10 2.62
N MET A 90 5.03 14.95 3.13
CA MET A 90 5.81 14.23 4.14
C MET A 90 7.24 13.92 3.70
N PHE A 91 7.43 13.51 2.44
CA PHE A 91 8.74 13.12 1.94
C PHE A 91 9.66 14.29 1.56
N ILE A 92 9.10 15.47 1.24
CA ILE A 92 9.88 16.67 0.94
C ILE A 92 10.13 17.53 2.18
N GLU A 93 9.50 17.23 3.31
CA GLU A 93 9.66 17.98 4.56
C GLU A 93 10.97 17.59 5.26
N ASP A 94 11.78 18.57 5.59
CA ASP A 94 13.04 18.38 6.33
C ASP A 94 12.84 18.43 7.84
N ASP A 95 11.81 19.16 8.32
CA ASP A 95 11.44 19.22 9.73
C ASP A 95 10.71 17.95 10.16
N TYR A 96 11.32 17.23 11.11
CA TYR A 96 10.77 15.97 11.60
C TYR A 96 9.39 16.12 12.24
N SER A 97 9.12 17.22 12.95
CA SER A 97 7.82 17.41 13.60
C SER A 97 6.70 17.56 12.60
N LYS A 98 6.91 18.33 11.54
CA LYS A 98 5.95 18.47 10.43
C LYS A 98 5.81 17.19 9.63
N ALA A 99 6.92 16.51 9.34
CA ALA A 99 6.88 15.21 8.69
C ALA A 99 6.07 14.18 9.50
N LEU A 100 6.16 14.23 10.84
CA LEU A 100 5.38 13.38 11.74
C LEU A 100 3.89 13.69 11.66
N GLU A 101 3.47 14.96 11.60
CA GLU A 101 2.07 15.34 11.41
C GLU A 101 1.48 14.72 10.12
N TYR A 102 2.19 14.81 9.01
CA TYR A 102 1.77 14.14 7.77
C TYR A 102 1.75 12.62 7.90
N ALA A 103 2.74 12.04 8.55
CA ALA A 103 2.80 10.60 8.77
C ALA A 103 1.64 10.09 9.64
N GLU A 104 1.19 10.86 10.64
CA GLU A 104 0.00 10.57 11.45
C GLU A 104 -1.28 10.57 10.61
N MET A 105 -1.43 11.53 9.70
CA MET A 105 -2.55 11.54 8.74
C MET A 105 -2.55 10.26 7.89
N LEU A 106 -1.40 9.88 7.32
CA LEU A 106 -1.28 8.65 6.52
C LEU A 106 -1.53 7.39 7.36
N HIS A 107 -1.16 7.41 8.64
CA HIS A 107 -1.43 6.31 9.56
C HIS A 107 -2.93 6.16 9.82
N SER A 108 -3.65 7.28 10.03
CA SER A 108 -5.11 7.30 10.15
C SER A 108 -5.77 6.77 8.89
N ASP A 109 -5.43 7.33 7.71
CA ASP A 109 -5.95 6.89 6.42
C ASP A 109 -5.77 5.38 6.20
N ASN A 110 -4.61 4.82 6.59
CA ASN A 110 -4.37 3.38 6.50
C ASN A 110 -5.19 2.56 7.51
N THR A 111 -5.52 3.13 8.66
CA THR A 111 -6.37 2.47 9.66
C THR A 111 -7.81 2.42 9.16
N ASP A 112 -8.34 3.54 8.68
CA ASP A 112 -9.68 3.66 8.12
C ASP A 112 -9.86 2.72 6.93
N ARG A 113 -8.83 2.64 6.07
CA ARG A 113 -8.78 1.68 4.98
C ARG A 113 -8.92 0.23 5.47
N LYS A 114 -8.16 -0.15 6.50
CA LYS A 114 -8.21 -1.52 7.05
C LYS A 114 -9.56 -1.85 7.68
N GLU A 115 -10.21 -0.88 8.30
CA GLU A 115 -11.54 -1.05 8.87
C GLU A 115 -12.59 -1.22 7.78
N ALA A 116 -12.53 -0.40 6.73
CA ALA A 116 -13.36 -0.54 5.54
C ALA A 116 -13.18 -1.91 4.88
N ASP A 117 -11.93 -2.37 4.72
CA ASP A 117 -11.60 -3.69 4.20
C ASP A 117 -12.27 -4.82 4.99
N LYS A 118 -12.19 -4.76 6.33
CA LYS A 118 -12.82 -5.77 7.20
C LYS A 118 -14.33 -5.77 7.08
N SER A 119 -14.94 -4.57 7.05
CA SER A 119 -16.39 -4.42 6.93
C SER A 119 -16.88 -4.98 5.59
N ILE A 120 -16.25 -4.58 4.48
CA ILE A 120 -16.59 -5.06 3.14
C ILE A 120 -16.41 -6.58 3.04
N THR A 121 -15.33 -7.10 3.59
CA THR A 121 -15.06 -8.55 3.58
C THR A 121 -16.12 -9.33 4.36
N ALA A 122 -16.51 -8.85 5.54
CA ALA A 122 -17.54 -9.49 6.36
C ALA A 122 -18.90 -9.49 5.62
N GLU A 123 -19.28 -8.35 5.07
CA GLU A 123 -20.52 -8.20 4.31
C GLU A 123 -20.57 -9.09 3.06
N ALA A 124 -19.47 -9.19 2.33
CA ALA A 124 -19.37 -10.05 1.16
C ALA A 124 -19.46 -11.53 1.54
N LEU A 125 -18.86 -11.94 2.65
CA LEU A 125 -18.97 -13.31 3.15
C LEU A 125 -20.41 -13.64 3.57
N GLU A 126 -21.13 -12.71 4.21
CA GLU A 126 -22.55 -12.89 4.55
C GLU A 126 -23.41 -13.10 3.29
N ILE A 127 -23.20 -12.30 2.23
CA ILE A 127 -23.91 -12.47 0.96
C ILE A 127 -23.64 -13.85 0.37
N ILE A 128 -22.40 -14.31 0.36
CA ILE A 128 -22.04 -15.63 -0.18
C ILE A 128 -22.64 -16.74 0.66
N GLN A 129 -22.60 -16.63 1.99
CA GLN A 129 -23.16 -17.64 2.91
C GLN A 129 -24.68 -17.67 2.86
N GLY A 130 -25.34 -16.58 2.50
CA GLY A 130 -26.79 -16.52 2.33
C GLY A 130 -27.29 -17.12 1.03
N ASP A 131 -26.46 -17.38 0.04
CA ASP A 131 -26.84 -17.87 -1.29
C ASP A 131 -26.15 -19.20 -1.62
N LYS A 132 -26.96 -20.29 -1.66
CA LYS A 132 -26.46 -21.63 -1.98
C LYS A 132 -25.86 -21.77 -3.38
N VAL A 133 -26.29 -20.94 -4.34
CA VAL A 133 -25.75 -20.94 -5.69
C VAL A 133 -24.35 -20.36 -5.68
N LEU A 134 -24.14 -19.25 -4.96
CA LEU A 134 -22.82 -18.62 -4.81
C LEU A 134 -21.84 -19.55 -4.08
N GLN A 135 -22.28 -20.24 -3.03
CA GLN A 135 -21.44 -21.17 -2.26
C GLN A 135 -20.89 -22.35 -3.10
N ASN A 136 -21.64 -22.79 -4.10
CA ASN A 136 -21.26 -23.94 -4.93
C ASN A 136 -20.42 -23.56 -6.16
N ARG A 137 -20.16 -22.26 -6.39
CA ARG A 137 -19.32 -21.80 -7.50
C ARG A 137 -17.84 -21.90 -7.14
N LYS A 138 -17.02 -22.24 -8.13
CA LYS A 138 -15.55 -22.24 -7.97
C LYS A 138 -14.98 -20.81 -7.82
N THR A 139 -15.65 -19.81 -8.40
CA THR A 139 -15.28 -18.41 -8.32
C THR A 139 -16.55 -17.58 -8.18
N THR A 140 -16.57 -16.66 -7.23
CA THR A 140 -17.70 -15.77 -6.99
C THR A 140 -17.19 -14.33 -6.90
N VAL A 141 -17.86 -13.44 -7.62
CA VAL A 141 -17.65 -11.99 -7.53
C VAL A 141 -18.87 -11.40 -6.86
N VAL A 142 -18.68 -10.70 -5.76
CA VAL A 142 -19.72 -9.98 -5.04
C VAL A 142 -19.49 -8.49 -5.19
N PHE A 143 -20.57 -7.77 -5.45
CA PHE A 143 -20.54 -6.35 -5.75
C PHE A 143 -21.64 -5.62 -4.98
N LYS A 144 -21.33 -4.41 -4.47
CA LYS A 144 -22.28 -3.51 -3.84
C LYS A 144 -21.97 -2.06 -4.16
N ASP A 145 -22.96 -1.26 -4.51
CA ASP A 145 -22.79 0.11 -5.02
C ASP A 145 -22.12 1.06 -4.04
N HIS A 146 -22.24 0.84 -2.71
CA HIS A 146 -21.68 1.71 -1.70
C HIS A 146 -20.27 1.32 -1.24
N TRP A 147 -19.67 0.26 -1.80
CA TRP A 147 -18.29 -0.08 -1.53
C TRP A 147 -17.35 0.86 -2.29
N GLN A 148 -16.83 1.86 -1.59
CA GLN A 148 -16.11 2.99 -2.20
C GLN A 148 -14.60 2.76 -2.43
N TYR A 149 -14.02 1.71 -1.85
CA TYR A 149 -12.57 1.53 -1.87
C TYR A 149 -12.14 0.41 -2.81
N ASN A 150 -11.09 0.71 -3.60
CA ASN A 150 -10.50 -0.21 -4.56
C ASN A 150 -9.67 -1.29 -3.85
N PHE A 151 -10.30 -2.35 -3.36
CA PHE A 151 -9.59 -3.49 -2.80
C PHE A 151 -9.92 -4.76 -3.55
N THR A 152 -8.85 -5.43 -3.98
CA THR A 152 -8.95 -6.79 -4.49
C THR A 152 -8.59 -7.72 -3.36
N PHE A 153 -9.55 -8.49 -2.85
CA PHE A 153 -9.29 -9.55 -1.90
C PHE A 153 -9.35 -10.89 -2.59
N THR A 154 -8.29 -11.66 -2.42
CA THR A 154 -8.35 -13.10 -2.66
C THR A 154 -8.57 -13.76 -1.30
N VAL A 155 -9.78 -14.19 -1.02
CA VAL A 155 -10.06 -15.07 0.10
C VAL A 155 -9.66 -16.48 -0.33
N LYS A 156 -9.02 -17.21 0.57
CA LYS A 156 -8.54 -18.57 0.38
C LYS A 156 -9.53 -19.38 -0.45
N ASP A 157 -9.07 -19.88 -1.58
CA ASP A 157 -9.77 -20.77 -2.48
C ASP A 157 -10.98 -20.17 -3.26
N HIS A 158 -10.79 -19.06 -4.01
CA HIS A 158 -11.65 -18.62 -5.12
C HIS A 158 -12.66 -17.50 -4.91
N ILE A 159 -12.48 -16.60 -3.96
CA ILE A 159 -13.36 -15.42 -3.82
C ILE A 159 -12.56 -14.15 -4.09
N ALA A 160 -12.94 -13.41 -5.13
CA ALA A 160 -12.45 -12.05 -5.38
C ALA A 160 -13.56 -11.04 -5.07
N ILE A 161 -13.29 -10.08 -4.20
CA ILE A 161 -14.18 -8.97 -3.88
C ILE A 161 -13.64 -7.73 -4.58
N ILE A 162 -14.41 -7.16 -5.49
CA ILE A 162 -14.04 -5.97 -6.25
C ILE A 162 -15.01 -4.86 -5.89
N PRO A 163 -14.55 -3.77 -5.25
CA PRO A 163 -15.41 -2.61 -5.00
C PRO A 163 -15.84 -1.89 -6.28
N ALA A 164 -16.95 -1.18 -6.20
CA ALA A 164 -17.67 -0.55 -7.31
C ALA A 164 -16.90 0.45 -8.16
N PHE A 165 -15.76 0.94 -7.71
CA PHE A 165 -15.01 2.04 -8.37
C PHE A 165 -13.86 1.59 -9.28
N VAL A 166 -13.69 0.31 -9.52
CA VAL A 166 -12.79 -0.13 -10.59
C VAL A 166 -13.53 -0.03 -11.91
N GLN A 167 -13.44 1.11 -12.58
CA GLN A 167 -13.54 1.12 -14.03
C GLN A 167 -12.37 0.29 -14.54
N LEU A 168 -12.54 -1.03 -14.57
CA LEU A 168 -11.63 -1.94 -15.24
C LEU A 168 -11.92 -1.90 -16.73
N PRO A 169 -11.09 -1.25 -17.56
CA PRO A 169 -11.26 -1.32 -19.01
C PRO A 169 -11.01 -2.72 -19.57
N PHE A 170 -10.69 -3.73 -18.72
CA PHE A 170 -10.22 -5.04 -19.16
C PHE A 170 -10.74 -6.27 -18.38
N LEU A 171 -11.80 -6.17 -17.62
CA LEU A 171 -12.47 -7.38 -17.17
C LEU A 171 -13.65 -7.69 -18.12
N SER A 172 -13.37 -8.43 -19.18
CA SER A 172 -14.41 -9.18 -19.86
C SER A 172 -14.96 -10.18 -18.84
N ILE A 173 -16.18 -9.89 -18.36
CA ILE A 173 -16.96 -10.84 -17.57
C ILE A 173 -17.30 -11.99 -18.53
N TYR A 174 -16.55 -13.08 -18.44
CA TYR A 174 -16.97 -14.34 -19.04
C TYR A 174 -18.17 -14.83 -18.24
N GLN A 175 -19.38 -14.56 -18.74
CA GLN A 175 -20.53 -15.39 -18.45
C GLN A 175 -20.26 -16.74 -19.12
N ALA A 176 -19.88 -17.73 -18.34
CA ALA A 176 -19.97 -19.11 -18.78
C ALA A 176 -21.41 -19.57 -18.53
N ASP A 177 -22.11 -19.90 -19.59
CA ASP A 177 -23.37 -20.62 -19.60
C ASP A 177 -23.32 -21.95 -18.84
#